data_705df7e701c345a76d72a94fdf07bf7a
#
_entry.id   705df7e701c345a76d72a94fdf07bf7a
#
_cell.length_a   1.000
_cell.length_b   1.000
_cell.length_c   1.000
_cell.angle_alpha   90.00
_cell.angle_beta   90.00
_cell.angle_gamma   90.00
#
_symmetry.space_group_name_H-M   'P 1'
#
loop_
_entity.id
_entity.type
_entity.pdbx_description
1 polymer ?
#
loop_
_entity_poly.entity_id
_entity_poly.type
_entity_poly.pdbx_seq_one_letter_code
_entity_poly.pdbx_strand_id
1 'polypeptide(L)'
;MLDHVFTDAIGALRDAFGNAFLERQAFEEHLHSDVLLGDLVWATSYGLPGEGQPPRVVAHITFTWPSWSQATYRAWYVEEIYHEAPVIEMEIVFRVQRLKTLPDTSLIAGVAALTSPRLGSQQLTRESISSETISATDTNRPLDHAAEIVYHGVYELAEETLADGTNKLLDEHFGSLGGWVAATLVKLGDLQFTYHPADGEK
;
A
#
# COMPACT_ATOMS: atom_id res chain seq x y z
N MET A 1 3.61 -1.81 24.14
CA MET A 1 4.65 -0.79 24.08
C MET A 1 5.53 -0.87 22.82
N LEU A 2 5.72 -2.07 22.23
CA LEU A 2 6.38 -2.24 20.91
C LEU A 2 5.52 -1.74 19.74
N ASP A 3 4.23 -1.63 19.93
CA ASP A 3 3.26 -1.40 18.87
C ASP A 3 3.06 0.07 18.53
N HIS A 4 3.56 1.01 19.34
CA HIS A 4 3.21 2.43 19.15
C HIS A 4 3.76 2.98 17.83
N VAL A 5 5.05 2.76 17.50
CA VAL A 5 5.65 3.25 16.25
C VAL A 5 4.96 2.64 15.03
N PHE A 6 4.69 1.34 15.07
CA PHE A 6 3.98 0.64 13.99
C PHE A 6 2.52 1.11 13.88
N THR A 7 1.84 1.28 15.01
CA THR A 7 0.47 1.79 15.08
C THR A 7 0.38 3.24 14.61
N ASP A 8 1.36 4.07 14.97
CA ASP A 8 1.41 5.48 14.59
C ASP A 8 1.66 5.63 13.07
N ALA A 9 2.57 4.83 12.50
CA ALA A 9 2.80 4.80 11.06
C ALA A 9 1.52 4.43 10.29
N ILE A 10 0.78 3.41 10.75
CA ILE A 10 -0.51 3.01 10.19
C ILE A 10 -1.54 4.13 10.35
N GLY A 11 -1.59 4.76 11.52
CA GLY A 11 -2.49 5.88 11.80
C GLY A 11 -2.27 7.04 10.83
N ALA A 12 -1.03 7.47 10.65
CA ALA A 12 -0.66 8.56 9.74
C ALA A 12 -1.05 8.25 8.28
N LEU A 13 -0.84 7.00 7.83
CA LEU A 13 -1.24 6.56 6.50
C LEU A 13 -2.77 6.59 6.32
N ARG A 14 -3.52 6.11 7.31
CA ARG A 14 -5.00 6.12 7.28
C ARG A 14 -5.56 7.54 7.26
N ASP A 15 -4.98 8.45 8.05
CA ASP A 15 -5.38 9.86 8.08
C ASP A 15 -5.10 10.54 6.74
N ALA A 16 -3.98 10.22 6.09
CA ALA A 16 -3.67 10.74 4.76
C ALA A 16 -4.68 10.27 3.71
N PHE A 17 -5.11 9.00 3.75
CA PHE A 17 -6.19 8.51 2.89
C PHE A 17 -7.52 9.20 3.19
N GLY A 18 -7.91 9.32 4.46
CA GLY A 18 -9.09 10.04 4.88
C GLY A 18 -9.11 11.46 4.32
N ASN A 19 -8.01 12.18 4.45
CA ASN A 19 -7.85 13.54 3.93
C ASN A 19 -7.88 13.61 2.40
N ALA A 20 -7.23 12.68 1.70
CA ALA A 20 -7.18 12.65 0.24
C ALA A 20 -8.56 12.41 -0.41
N PHE A 21 -9.47 11.73 0.28
CA PHE A 21 -10.78 11.33 -0.23
C PHE A 21 -11.97 11.94 0.51
N LEU A 22 -11.76 12.97 1.34
CA LEU A 22 -12.83 13.68 2.09
C LEU A 22 -14.00 14.14 1.20
N GLU A 23 -13.75 14.53 -0.03
CA GLU A 23 -14.77 14.99 -0.98
C GLU A 23 -15.42 13.84 -1.78
N ARG A 24 -14.88 12.63 -1.72
CA ARG A 24 -15.38 11.45 -2.41
C ARG A 24 -15.93 10.48 -1.38
N GLN A 25 -17.25 10.43 -1.22
CA GLN A 25 -17.88 9.55 -0.23
C GLN A 25 -17.56 8.07 -0.46
N ALA A 26 -17.33 7.38 0.65
CA ALA A 26 -17.15 5.93 0.79
C ALA A 26 -15.89 5.35 0.14
N PHE A 27 -14.89 5.24 0.96
CA PHE A 27 -13.69 4.45 0.72
C PHE A 27 -13.87 3.12 1.45
N GLU A 28 -13.88 1.99 0.75
CA GLU A 28 -13.92 0.68 1.39
C GLU A 28 -12.52 0.27 1.82
N GLU A 29 -12.35 0.07 3.11
CA GLU A 29 -11.14 -0.45 3.74
C GLU A 29 -11.40 -1.89 4.22
N HIS A 30 -10.58 -2.82 3.80
CA HIS A 30 -10.50 -4.15 4.38
C HIS A 30 -9.22 -4.26 5.20
N LEU A 31 -9.36 -4.31 6.53
CA LEU A 31 -8.23 -4.45 7.45
C LEU A 31 -7.99 -5.93 7.74
N HIS A 32 -6.75 -6.34 7.60
CA HIS A 32 -6.26 -7.61 8.12
C HIS A 32 -4.96 -7.36 8.88
N SER A 33 -4.89 -7.86 10.11
CA SER A 33 -3.68 -7.81 10.93
C SER A 33 -3.41 -9.21 11.45
N ASP A 34 -2.19 -9.68 11.26
CA ASP A 34 -1.79 -11.03 11.64
C ASP A 34 -0.41 -11.04 12.31
N VAL A 35 -0.15 -12.12 13.06
CA VAL A 35 1.17 -12.43 13.63
C VAL A 35 1.64 -13.73 13.00
N LEU A 36 2.54 -13.64 12.04
CA LEU A 36 3.09 -14.80 11.36
C LEU A 36 4.53 -15.06 11.80
N LEU A 37 4.77 -16.19 12.45
CA LEU A 37 6.11 -16.63 12.90
C LEU A 37 6.85 -15.58 13.76
N GLY A 38 6.11 -14.76 14.51
CA GLY A 38 6.66 -13.69 15.36
C GLY A 38 6.83 -12.34 14.66
N ASP A 39 6.63 -12.26 13.34
CA ASP A 39 6.57 -11.00 12.61
C ASP A 39 5.18 -10.36 12.81
N LEU A 40 5.16 -9.04 12.98
CA LEU A 40 3.91 -8.28 12.95
C LEU A 40 3.62 -7.88 11.50
N VAL A 41 2.48 -8.31 10.99
CA VAL A 41 2.02 -7.98 9.64
C VAL A 41 0.72 -7.20 9.73
N TRP A 42 0.69 -6.07 9.06
CA TRP A 42 -0.52 -5.30 8.85
C TRP A 42 -0.75 -5.18 7.34
N ALA A 43 -1.92 -5.59 6.89
CA ALA A 43 -2.31 -5.52 5.50
C ALA A 43 -3.68 -4.85 5.37
N THR A 44 -3.83 -4.01 4.37
CA THR A 44 -5.08 -3.33 4.05
C THR A 44 -5.24 -3.16 2.54
N SER A 45 -6.46 -2.88 2.12
CA SER A 45 -6.78 -2.59 0.72
C SER A 45 -7.61 -1.32 0.61
N TYR A 46 -7.24 -0.46 -0.31
CA TYR A 46 -7.97 0.75 -0.64
C TYR A 46 -8.40 0.75 -2.10
N GLY A 47 -9.70 0.90 -2.33
CA GLY A 47 -10.27 1.02 -3.68
C GLY A 47 -10.79 2.42 -3.97
N LEU A 48 -10.92 2.79 -5.24
CA LEU A 48 -11.57 4.05 -5.60
C LEU A 48 -13.08 3.98 -5.29
N PRO A 49 -13.64 5.05 -4.69
CA PRO A 49 -15.06 5.09 -4.37
C PRO A 49 -15.92 5.12 -5.64
N GLY A 50 -17.12 4.51 -5.57
CA GLY A 50 -18.12 4.55 -6.64
C GLY A 50 -17.87 3.59 -7.82
N GLU A 51 -16.88 2.71 -7.73
CA GLU A 51 -16.54 1.79 -8.82
C GLU A 51 -17.26 0.44 -8.77
N GLY A 52 -18.11 0.21 -7.77
CA GLY A 52 -18.79 -1.07 -7.53
C GLY A 52 -17.87 -2.10 -6.89
N GLN A 53 -18.35 -3.35 -6.76
CA GLN A 53 -17.62 -4.47 -6.16
C GLN A 53 -17.33 -5.55 -7.22
N PRO A 54 -16.10 -6.05 -7.29
CA PRO A 54 -14.87 -5.47 -6.73
C PRO A 54 -14.52 -4.13 -7.42
N PRO A 55 -13.80 -3.21 -6.76
CA PRO A 55 -13.41 -1.94 -7.38
C PRO A 55 -12.52 -2.19 -8.61
N ARG A 56 -12.53 -1.26 -9.58
CA ARG A 56 -11.71 -1.37 -10.80
C ARG A 56 -10.23 -1.21 -10.50
N VAL A 57 -9.93 -0.33 -9.56
CA VAL A 57 -8.55 -0.07 -9.12
C VAL A 57 -8.47 -0.20 -7.62
N VAL A 58 -7.50 -0.96 -7.15
CA VAL A 58 -7.25 -1.19 -5.73
C VAL A 58 -5.76 -1.11 -5.44
N ALA A 59 -5.42 -0.60 -4.26
CA ALA A 59 -4.08 -0.68 -3.69
C ALA A 59 -4.11 -1.65 -2.51
N HIS A 60 -3.28 -2.67 -2.54
CA HIS A 60 -2.99 -3.54 -1.41
C HIS A 60 -1.71 -3.03 -0.77
N ILE A 61 -1.75 -2.77 0.52
CA ILE A 61 -0.62 -2.26 1.28
C ILE A 61 -0.32 -3.26 2.38
N THR A 62 0.92 -3.71 2.45
CA THR A 62 1.41 -4.62 3.47
C THR A 62 2.62 -3.99 4.16
N PHE A 63 2.55 -3.90 5.49
CA PHE A 63 3.68 -3.57 6.33
C PHE A 63 4.02 -4.80 7.16
N THR A 64 5.29 -5.17 7.12
CA THR A 64 5.82 -6.28 7.91
C THR A 64 6.91 -5.74 8.83
N TRP A 65 6.75 -5.95 10.13
CA TRP A 65 7.80 -5.70 11.09
C TRP A 65 8.44 -7.03 11.51
N PRO A 66 9.60 -7.38 10.93
CA PRO A 66 10.23 -8.66 11.20
C PRO A 66 10.62 -8.82 12.67
N SER A 67 10.56 -10.03 13.17
CA SER A 67 10.87 -10.33 14.58
C SER A 67 12.29 -9.95 14.99
N TRP A 68 13.26 -10.08 14.07
CA TRP A 68 14.63 -9.63 14.29
C TRP A 68 14.71 -8.10 14.45
N SER A 69 13.99 -7.35 13.63
CA SER A 69 13.92 -5.89 13.71
C SER A 69 13.21 -5.42 14.99
N GLN A 70 12.19 -6.15 15.45
CA GLN A 70 11.56 -5.93 16.74
C GLN A 70 12.57 -6.13 17.90
N ALA A 71 13.45 -7.13 17.80
CA ALA A 71 14.50 -7.36 18.78
C ALA A 71 15.51 -6.20 18.81
N THR A 72 15.91 -5.69 17.65
CA THR A 72 16.78 -4.51 17.52
C THR A 72 16.16 -3.29 18.16
N TYR A 73 14.87 -3.04 17.90
CA TYR A 73 14.13 -1.94 18.53
C TYR A 73 14.05 -2.09 20.06
N ARG A 74 13.85 -3.30 20.57
CA ARG A 74 13.83 -3.56 22.02
C ARG A 74 15.16 -3.27 22.68
N ALA A 75 16.27 -3.70 22.07
CA ALA A 75 17.61 -3.43 22.56
C ALA A 75 17.85 -1.91 22.68
N TRP A 76 17.47 -1.16 21.65
CA TRP A 76 17.55 0.29 21.71
C TRP A 76 16.69 0.88 22.84
N TYR A 77 15.41 0.45 22.93
CA TYR A 77 14.45 1.03 23.89
C TYR A 77 14.76 0.69 25.34
N VAL A 78 15.29 -0.51 25.62
CA VAL A 78 15.55 -0.99 26.99
C VAL A 78 16.99 -0.70 27.42
N GLU A 79 17.94 -0.84 26.50
CA GLU A 79 19.37 -0.80 26.77
C GLU A 79 20.00 0.53 26.34
N GLU A 80 19.24 1.39 25.67
CA GLU A 80 19.70 2.65 25.08
C GLU A 80 20.88 2.45 24.10
N ILE A 81 20.96 1.26 23.48
CA ILE A 81 22.04 0.90 22.56
C ILE A 81 21.49 0.84 21.14
N TYR A 82 21.92 1.78 20.30
CA TYR A 82 21.57 1.85 18.90
C TYR A 82 22.73 1.31 18.04
N HIS A 83 22.67 0.04 17.66
CA HIS A 83 23.70 -0.58 16.83
C HIS A 83 23.30 -0.68 15.36
N GLU A 84 22.03 -0.89 15.10
CA GLU A 84 21.46 -1.09 13.78
C GLU A 84 20.06 -0.48 13.76
N ALA A 85 19.69 0.13 12.65
CA ALA A 85 18.35 0.69 12.51
C ALA A 85 17.30 -0.42 12.43
N PRO A 86 16.28 -0.41 13.31
CA PRO A 86 15.11 -1.26 13.11
C PRO A 86 14.43 -0.87 11.80
N VAL A 87 13.84 -1.86 11.10
CA VAL A 87 13.20 -1.63 9.81
C VAL A 87 11.77 -2.16 9.79
N ILE A 88 10.92 -1.51 9.01
CA ILE A 88 9.61 -1.98 8.58
C ILE A 88 9.71 -2.25 7.09
N GLU A 89 9.44 -3.48 6.68
CA GLU A 89 9.32 -3.85 5.27
C GLU A 89 7.97 -3.40 4.73
N MET A 90 7.95 -2.88 3.51
CA MET A 90 6.75 -2.34 2.89
C MET A 90 6.58 -2.89 1.49
N GLU A 91 5.38 -3.39 1.21
CA GLU A 91 4.92 -3.74 -0.12
C GLU A 91 3.65 -2.96 -0.45
N ILE A 92 3.60 -2.39 -1.65
CA ILE A 92 2.38 -1.77 -2.19
C ILE A 92 2.13 -2.34 -3.57
N VAL A 93 0.98 -2.98 -3.74
CA VAL A 93 0.54 -3.54 -5.01
C VAL A 93 -0.68 -2.77 -5.49
N PHE A 94 -0.53 -2.03 -6.59
CA PHE A 94 -1.69 -1.48 -7.28
C PHE A 94 -2.19 -2.51 -8.28
N ARG A 95 -3.49 -2.78 -8.23
CA ARG A 95 -4.14 -3.70 -9.14
C ARG A 95 -5.25 -2.99 -9.92
N VAL A 96 -5.17 -3.06 -11.25
CA VAL A 96 -6.24 -2.66 -12.16
C VAL A 96 -6.91 -3.96 -12.63
N GLN A 97 -8.21 -4.10 -12.41
CA GLN A 97 -8.93 -5.36 -12.62
C GLN A 97 -10.27 -5.18 -13.32
N ARG A 98 -10.96 -6.28 -13.65
CA ARG A 98 -12.22 -6.29 -14.40
C ARG A 98 -12.05 -5.77 -15.84
N LEU A 99 -10.87 -5.90 -16.41
CA LEU A 99 -10.59 -5.44 -17.77
C LEU A 99 -11.15 -6.40 -18.81
N LYS A 100 -11.79 -5.87 -19.86
CA LYS A 100 -12.30 -6.66 -20.98
C LYS A 100 -11.21 -7.12 -21.93
N THR A 101 -10.08 -6.45 -21.93
CA THR A 101 -8.93 -6.74 -22.80
C THR A 101 -7.64 -6.64 -22.00
N LEU A 102 -6.64 -7.39 -22.43
CA LEU A 102 -5.31 -7.32 -21.84
C LEU A 102 -4.79 -5.88 -21.95
N PRO A 103 -4.41 -5.24 -20.83
CA PRO A 103 -4.00 -3.84 -20.82
C PRO A 103 -2.61 -3.65 -21.46
N ASP A 104 -2.42 -2.51 -22.11
CA ASP A 104 -1.10 -2.07 -22.49
C ASP A 104 -0.35 -1.55 -21.25
N THR A 105 0.64 -2.32 -20.81
CA THR A 105 1.45 -1.98 -19.64
C THR A 105 2.25 -0.69 -19.81
N SER A 106 2.47 -0.22 -21.03
CA SER A 106 3.15 1.05 -21.28
C SER A 106 2.32 2.25 -20.82
N LEU A 107 1.00 2.19 -20.94
CA LEU A 107 0.07 3.22 -20.44
C LEU A 107 0.12 3.29 -18.91
N ILE A 108 0.15 2.11 -18.27
CA ILE A 108 0.28 2.00 -16.82
C ILE A 108 1.63 2.55 -16.35
N ALA A 109 2.71 2.16 -17.04
CA ALA A 109 4.07 2.65 -16.75
C ALA A 109 4.19 4.18 -16.89
N GLY A 110 3.40 4.79 -17.76
CA GLY A 110 3.38 6.24 -17.98
C GLY A 110 2.80 7.03 -16.78
N VAL A 111 1.91 6.43 -15.98
CA VAL A 111 1.28 7.10 -14.83
C VAL A 111 1.81 6.64 -13.49
N ALA A 112 2.36 5.42 -13.41
CA ALA A 112 2.96 4.85 -12.22
C ALA A 112 4.43 5.29 -12.13
N ALA A 113 4.78 6.10 -11.15
CA ALA A 113 6.15 6.56 -10.93
C ALA A 113 7.11 5.38 -10.68
N LEU A 114 8.41 5.56 -10.98
CA LEU A 114 9.42 4.53 -10.67
C LEU A 114 9.66 4.37 -9.16
N THR A 115 9.46 5.44 -8.40
CA THR A 115 9.67 5.44 -6.95
C THR A 115 8.55 6.16 -6.24
N SER A 116 8.33 5.82 -4.97
CA SER A 116 7.50 6.59 -4.05
C SER A 116 8.16 7.94 -3.68
N PRO A 117 7.46 8.83 -2.96
CA PRO A 117 8.12 9.88 -2.19
C PRO A 117 9.18 9.31 -1.25
N ARG A 118 10.08 10.18 -0.79
CA ARG A 118 11.06 9.78 0.21
C ARG A 118 10.40 9.60 1.57
N LEU A 119 10.84 8.56 2.26
CA LEU A 119 10.47 8.21 3.62
C LEU A 119 11.76 8.26 4.45
N GLY A 120 12.12 9.45 4.90
CA GLY A 120 13.46 9.70 5.44
C GLY A 120 14.54 9.53 4.37
N SER A 121 15.50 8.62 4.60
CA SER A 121 16.57 8.28 3.65
C SER A 121 16.11 7.31 2.55
N GLN A 122 15.00 6.60 2.75
CA GLN A 122 14.52 5.50 1.90
C GLN A 122 13.36 5.90 0.99
N GLN A 123 13.02 5.03 0.06
CA GLN A 123 11.85 5.13 -0.81
C GLN A 123 11.49 3.74 -1.35
N LEU A 124 10.22 3.52 -1.68
CA LEU A 124 9.83 2.31 -2.38
C LEU A 124 10.21 2.43 -3.85
N THR A 125 10.65 1.31 -4.42
CA THR A 125 10.98 1.22 -5.84
C THR A 125 10.00 0.29 -6.52
N ARG A 126 9.55 0.68 -7.72
CA ARG A 126 8.71 -0.17 -8.56
C ARG A 126 9.53 -1.36 -9.05
N GLU A 127 9.16 -2.55 -8.61
CA GLU A 127 9.83 -3.79 -8.97
C GLU A 127 9.35 -4.30 -10.32
N SER A 128 8.02 -4.34 -10.51
CA SER A 128 7.42 -4.92 -11.70
C SER A 128 6.12 -4.24 -12.13
N ILE A 129 5.79 -4.40 -13.41
CA ILE A 129 4.45 -4.24 -13.95
C ILE A 129 4.15 -5.53 -14.71
N SER A 130 3.09 -6.22 -14.33
CA SER A 130 2.63 -7.44 -14.96
C SER A 130 1.18 -7.33 -15.39
N SER A 131 0.78 -8.18 -16.32
CA SER A 131 -0.61 -8.34 -16.71
C SER A 131 -0.97 -9.82 -16.76
N GLU A 132 -2.19 -10.13 -16.39
CA GLU A 132 -2.68 -11.49 -16.33
C GLU A 132 -4.07 -11.63 -16.97
N THR A 133 -4.37 -12.83 -17.42
CA THR A 133 -5.71 -13.24 -17.86
C THR A 133 -6.29 -14.18 -16.82
N ILE A 134 -7.42 -13.81 -16.27
CA ILE A 134 -8.12 -14.59 -15.25
C ILE A 134 -9.19 -15.42 -15.93
N SER A 135 -9.02 -16.73 -15.92
CA SER A 135 -10.02 -17.67 -16.43
C SER A 135 -11.01 -18.02 -15.33
N ALA A 136 -12.27 -17.69 -15.53
CA ALA A 136 -13.31 -18.18 -14.62
C ALA A 136 -13.49 -19.71 -14.82
N THR A 137 -13.81 -20.40 -13.73
CA THR A 137 -14.17 -21.83 -13.76
C THR A 137 -15.47 -22.08 -14.54
N ASP A 138 -16.31 -21.05 -14.65
CA ASP A 138 -17.52 -21.06 -15.45
C ASP A 138 -17.20 -20.63 -16.88
N THR A 139 -17.34 -21.57 -17.81
CA THR A 139 -17.06 -21.37 -19.24
C THR A 139 -17.97 -20.33 -19.92
N ASN A 140 -19.04 -19.90 -19.25
CA ASN A 140 -19.96 -18.87 -19.75
C ASN A 140 -19.59 -17.44 -19.30
N ARG A 141 -18.63 -17.27 -18.38
CA ARG A 141 -18.14 -15.94 -18.03
C ARG A 141 -17.09 -15.47 -19.04
N PRO A 142 -17.14 -14.19 -19.45
CA PRO A 142 -16.08 -13.63 -20.27
C PRO A 142 -14.74 -13.66 -19.51
N LEU A 143 -13.64 -13.72 -20.25
CA LEU A 143 -12.31 -13.64 -19.67
C LEU A 143 -12.13 -12.27 -19.03
N ASP A 144 -11.66 -12.26 -17.81
CA ASP A 144 -11.21 -11.07 -17.12
C ASP A 144 -9.71 -10.89 -17.28
N HIS A 145 -9.28 -9.65 -17.36
CA HIS A 145 -7.86 -9.30 -17.35
C HIS A 145 -7.57 -8.35 -16.21
N ALA A 146 -6.34 -8.42 -15.73
CA ALA A 146 -5.84 -7.51 -14.70
C ALA A 146 -4.40 -7.11 -15.00
N ALA A 147 -3.97 -6.01 -14.38
CA ALA A 147 -2.57 -5.63 -14.32
C ALA A 147 -2.20 -5.31 -12.86
N GLU A 148 -0.96 -5.64 -12.50
CA GLU A 148 -0.40 -5.36 -11.19
C GLU A 148 0.89 -4.54 -11.32
N ILE A 149 1.06 -3.63 -10.39
CA ILE A 149 2.26 -2.80 -10.25
C ILE A 149 2.74 -3.01 -8.83
N VAL A 150 3.92 -3.57 -8.68
CA VAL A 150 4.47 -3.93 -7.38
C VAL A 150 5.58 -2.95 -7.00
N TYR A 151 5.50 -2.43 -5.79
CA TYR A 151 6.50 -1.58 -5.15
C TYR A 151 6.98 -2.24 -3.87
N HIS A 152 8.29 -2.28 -3.70
CA HIS A 152 8.93 -2.75 -2.49
C HIS A 152 9.88 -1.71 -1.92
N GLY A 153 10.05 -1.76 -0.61
CA GLY A 153 11.02 -0.95 0.10
C GLY A 153 11.07 -1.26 1.57
N VAL A 154 11.96 -0.58 2.26
CA VAL A 154 12.07 -0.65 3.72
C VAL A 154 12.00 0.76 4.28
N TYR A 155 11.45 0.89 5.46
CA TYR A 155 11.50 2.09 6.26
C TYR A 155 12.44 1.86 7.43
N GLU A 156 13.57 2.55 7.43
CA GLU A 156 14.51 2.52 8.54
C GLU A 156 14.06 3.48 9.65
N LEU A 157 13.92 2.97 10.85
CA LEU A 157 13.64 3.76 12.03
C LEU A 157 14.94 4.39 12.54
N ALA A 158 15.28 5.55 12.00
CA ALA A 158 16.46 6.30 12.44
C ALA A 158 16.38 6.65 13.93
N GLU A 159 17.52 6.78 14.58
CA GLU A 159 17.60 7.09 16.01
C GLU A 159 16.83 8.38 16.36
N GLU A 160 16.94 9.41 15.53
CA GLU A 160 16.20 10.66 15.66
C GLU A 160 14.67 10.48 15.58
N THR A 161 14.19 9.55 14.73
CA THR A 161 12.76 9.21 14.65
C THR A 161 12.29 8.50 15.91
N LEU A 162 13.13 7.61 16.46
CA LEU A 162 12.84 6.87 17.68
C LEU A 162 12.92 7.77 18.93
N ALA A 163 13.83 8.73 18.94
CA ALA A 163 14.01 9.69 20.03
C ALA A 163 12.96 10.80 20.02
N ASP A 164 12.32 11.06 18.87
CA ASP A 164 11.27 12.08 18.74
C ASP A 164 9.95 11.56 19.32
N GLY A 165 9.71 11.83 20.59
CA GLY A 165 8.47 11.45 21.28
C GLY A 165 7.19 12.11 20.75
N THR A 166 7.26 12.87 19.64
CA THR A 166 6.11 13.58 19.06
C THR A 166 5.52 12.86 17.83
N ASN A 167 6.14 11.80 17.35
CA ASN A 167 5.76 11.06 16.14
C ASN A 167 5.66 11.90 14.85
N LYS A 168 6.09 13.15 14.90
CA LYS A 168 5.92 14.10 13.79
C LYS A 168 6.60 13.63 12.49
N LEU A 169 7.77 13.02 12.59
CA LEU A 169 8.48 12.49 11.42
C LEU A 169 7.75 11.29 10.81
N LEU A 170 7.15 10.43 11.63
CA LEU A 170 6.32 9.32 11.17
C LEU A 170 5.08 9.85 10.44
N ASP A 171 4.38 10.81 11.04
CA ASP A 171 3.20 11.45 10.45
C ASP A 171 3.53 12.07 9.08
N GLU A 172 4.66 12.76 8.96
CA GLU A 172 5.10 13.38 7.71
C GLU A 172 5.42 12.32 6.64
N HIS A 173 6.20 11.31 6.99
CA HIS A 173 6.62 10.28 6.04
C HIS A 173 5.44 9.43 5.56
N PHE A 174 4.67 8.87 6.48
CA PHE A 174 3.56 7.98 6.13
C PHE A 174 2.34 8.75 5.59
N GLY A 175 2.15 10.01 6.02
CA GLY A 175 1.20 10.91 5.40
C GLY A 175 1.53 11.20 3.93
N SER A 176 2.81 11.43 3.63
CA SER A 176 3.29 11.60 2.25
C SER A 176 3.10 10.33 1.41
N LEU A 177 3.38 9.15 1.98
CA LEU A 177 3.16 7.87 1.33
C LEU A 177 1.68 7.66 1.00
N GLY A 178 0.80 7.86 1.98
CA GLY A 178 -0.66 7.72 1.80
C GLY A 178 -1.19 8.65 0.72
N GLY A 179 -0.78 9.93 0.72
CA GLY A 179 -1.14 10.88 -0.33
C GLY A 179 -0.67 10.46 -1.73
N TRP A 180 0.53 9.89 -1.84
CA TRP A 180 1.04 9.34 -3.09
C TRP A 180 0.27 8.13 -3.57
N VAL A 181 -0.08 7.21 -2.67
CA VAL A 181 -0.90 6.03 -3.02
C VAL A 181 -2.26 6.48 -3.52
N ALA A 182 -2.92 7.40 -2.80
CA ALA A 182 -4.22 7.95 -3.20
C ALA A 182 -4.16 8.62 -4.59
N ALA A 183 -3.14 9.44 -4.83
CA ALA A 183 -2.95 10.08 -6.13
C ALA A 183 -2.67 9.07 -7.26
N THR A 184 -1.95 7.98 -6.96
CA THR A 184 -1.67 6.91 -7.93
C THR A 184 -2.94 6.14 -8.27
N LEU A 185 -3.78 5.81 -7.28
CA LEU A 185 -5.10 5.20 -7.50
C LEU A 185 -5.96 6.04 -8.45
N VAL A 186 -6.02 7.35 -8.22
CA VAL A 186 -6.79 8.26 -9.10
C VAL A 186 -6.24 8.24 -10.53
N LYS A 187 -4.91 8.37 -10.71
CA LYS A 187 -4.28 8.34 -12.04
C LYS A 187 -4.55 7.03 -12.78
N LEU A 188 -4.51 5.90 -12.08
CA LEU A 188 -4.81 4.59 -12.65
C LEU A 188 -6.30 4.47 -13.02
N GLY A 189 -7.20 5.00 -12.19
CA GLY A 189 -8.63 5.03 -12.46
C GLY A 189 -9.02 5.92 -13.63
N ASP A 190 -8.24 6.98 -13.90
CA ASP A 190 -8.44 7.90 -15.02
C ASP A 190 -7.99 7.31 -16.38
N LEU A 191 -7.27 6.17 -16.37
CA LEU A 191 -6.90 5.49 -17.61
C LEU A 191 -8.14 4.97 -18.33
N GLN A 192 -8.20 5.22 -19.64
CA GLN A 192 -9.34 4.89 -20.49
C GLN A 192 -9.36 3.41 -20.88
N PHE A 193 -9.48 2.53 -19.88
CA PHE A 193 -9.68 1.11 -20.09
C PHE A 193 -11.18 0.75 -20.20
N THR A 194 -11.47 -0.38 -20.85
CA THR A 194 -12.82 -0.93 -20.89
C THR A 194 -12.97 -1.99 -19.82
N TYR A 195 -14.00 -1.83 -18.97
CA TYR A 195 -14.23 -2.68 -17.83
C TYR A 195 -15.48 -3.54 -17.99
N HIS A 196 -15.49 -4.72 -17.37
CA HIS A 196 -16.71 -5.47 -17.12
C HIS A 196 -17.56 -4.76 -16.05
N PRO A 197 -18.89 -4.89 -16.07
CA PRO A 197 -19.75 -4.32 -15.04
C PRO A 197 -19.40 -4.89 -13.66
N ALA A 198 -19.72 -4.16 -12.61
CA ALA A 198 -19.59 -4.64 -11.24
C ALA A 198 -20.59 -5.79 -10.98
N ASP A 199 -20.31 -6.60 -9.96
CA ASP A 199 -21.22 -7.64 -9.55
C ASP A 199 -22.56 -7.00 -9.10
N GLY A 200 -23.66 -7.42 -9.75
CA GLY A 200 -25.00 -6.85 -9.51
C GLY A 200 -25.42 -5.69 -10.41
N GLU A 201 -24.54 -5.13 -11.23
CA GLU A 201 -24.90 -4.22 -12.32
C GLU A 201 -25.31 -5.05 -13.56
N LYS A 202 -26.56 -4.88 -14.00
CA LYS A 202 -27.08 -5.47 -15.26
C LYS A 202 -27.14 -4.41 -16.35
#